data_53dc7622133993843265c6e25c9ec04b
#
_entry.id   53dc7622133993843265c6e25c9ec04b
#
_cell.length_a   1.000
_cell.length_b   1.000
_cell.length_c   1.000
_cell.angle_alpha   90.00
_cell.angle_beta   90.00
_cell.angle_gamma   90.00
#
_symmetry.space_group_name_H-M   'P 1'
#
loop_
_entity.id
_entity.type
_entity.pdbx_description
1 polymer ?
#
loop_
_entity_poly.entity_id
_entity_poly.type
_entity_poly.pdbx_seq_one_letter_code
_entity_poly.pdbx_strand_id
1 'polypeptide(L)'
;METKPKNFEVNNLKGKAGEELCGLFLIKEGWIVQTNINQNKAHVVDFTVFRFKPGTNIMMFAEIKSKAARTHYPDTGFNLHQCNTYLELCKNSNSRCLIMFVDEHAGECYGNFLDVLMLPHVDKSKRSYPLIESSRFDKEIIYFSIESMNHFFYLDNANVYELKKLSNRSWEYKDKEFVVDAE
;
A
#
# COMPACT_ATOMS: atom_id res chain seq x y z
N MET A 1 -18.64 9.28 -24.91
CA MET A 1 -18.31 8.46 -23.73
C MET A 1 -16.89 7.93 -23.92
N GLU A 2 -15.91 8.48 -23.24
CA GLU A 2 -14.55 7.93 -23.25
C GLU A 2 -14.54 6.62 -22.46
N THR A 3 -14.26 5.52 -23.14
CA THR A 3 -14.07 4.22 -22.49
C THR A 3 -12.79 4.29 -21.66
N LYS A 4 -12.92 4.23 -20.34
CA LYS A 4 -11.77 4.08 -19.46
C LYS A 4 -10.91 2.89 -19.92
N PRO A 5 -9.57 3.01 -19.96
CA PRO A 5 -8.71 1.90 -20.37
C PRO A 5 -8.99 0.67 -19.49
N LYS A 6 -9.03 -0.53 -20.09
CA LYS A 6 -9.21 -1.81 -19.36
C LYS A 6 -8.33 -1.94 -18.11
N ASN A 7 -7.11 -1.40 -18.17
CA ASN A 7 -6.16 -1.39 -17.05
C ASN A 7 -6.63 -0.57 -15.83
N PHE A 8 -7.50 0.41 -16.01
CA PHE A 8 -8.01 1.22 -14.89
C PHE A 8 -8.97 0.44 -13.99
N GLU A 9 -9.85 -0.36 -14.57
CA GLU A 9 -10.81 -1.17 -13.82
C GLU A 9 -10.08 -2.28 -13.03
N VAL A 10 -9.11 -2.94 -13.65
CA VAL A 10 -8.30 -3.98 -13.01
C VAL A 10 -7.48 -3.41 -11.84
N ASN A 11 -6.86 -2.25 -12.03
CA ASN A 11 -6.12 -1.59 -10.96
C ASN A 11 -7.02 -1.18 -9.79
N ASN A 12 -8.25 -0.73 -10.07
CA ASN A 12 -9.22 -0.41 -9.02
C ASN A 12 -9.67 -1.66 -8.24
N LEU A 13 -9.88 -2.79 -8.92
CA LEU A 13 -10.24 -4.05 -8.26
C LEU A 13 -9.09 -4.54 -7.37
N LYS A 14 -7.86 -4.45 -7.85
CA LYS A 14 -6.68 -4.80 -7.06
C LYS A 14 -6.52 -3.89 -5.83
N GLY A 15 -6.73 -2.58 -6.01
CA GLY A 15 -6.74 -1.62 -4.90
C GLY A 15 -7.74 -2.00 -3.82
N LYS A 16 -9.00 -2.23 -4.21
CA LYS A 16 -10.08 -2.63 -3.30
C LYS A 16 -9.79 -3.93 -2.55
N ALA A 17 -9.24 -4.95 -3.23
CA ALA A 17 -8.86 -6.19 -2.58
C ALA A 17 -7.78 -5.97 -1.50
N GLY A 18 -6.78 -5.13 -1.77
CA GLY A 18 -5.78 -4.76 -0.77
C GLY A 18 -6.34 -3.96 0.39
N GLU A 19 -7.25 -3.01 0.12
CA GLU A 19 -7.97 -2.25 1.14
C GLU A 19 -8.77 -3.18 2.06
N GLU A 20 -9.49 -4.15 1.51
CA GLU A 20 -10.26 -5.12 2.28
C GLU A 20 -9.37 -5.95 3.22
N LEU A 21 -8.28 -6.50 2.71
CA LEU A 21 -7.32 -7.27 3.50
C LEU A 21 -6.71 -6.45 4.64
N CYS A 22 -6.28 -5.23 4.36
CA CYS A 22 -5.71 -4.34 5.37
C CYS A 22 -6.76 -3.88 6.38
N GLY A 23 -8.00 -3.61 5.94
CA GLY A 23 -9.11 -3.27 6.82
C GLY A 23 -9.44 -4.39 7.81
N LEU A 24 -9.53 -5.64 7.34
CA LEU A 24 -9.73 -6.81 8.19
C LEU A 24 -8.59 -7.02 9.19
N PHE A 25 -7.34 -6.83 8.75
CA PHE A 25 -6.18 -6.88 9.63
C PHE A 25 -6.27 -5.83 10.74
N LEU A 26 -6.55 -4.57 10.40
CA LEU A 26 -6.67 -3.50 11.37
C LEU A 26 -7.79 -3.76 12.39
N ILE A 27 -8.95 -4.29 11.94
CA ILE A 27 -10.05 -4.70 12.82
C ILE A 27 -9.60 -5.80 13.77
N LYS A 28 -8.90 -6.83 13.27
CA LYS A 28 -8.36 -7.93 14.09
C LYS A 28 -7.36 -7.41 15.13
N GLU A 29 -6.58 -6.40 14.80
CA GLU A 29 -5.67 -5.71 15.71
C GLU A 29 -6.39 -4.78 16.71
N GLY A 30 -7.72 -4.73 16.69
CA GLY A 30 -8.55 -3.96 17.65
C GLY A 30 -8.70 -2.49 17.28
N TRP A 31 -8.57 -2.14 16.00
CA TRP A 31 -8.90 -0.82 15.48
C TRP A 31 -10.36 -0.76 15.02
N ILE A 32 -11.00 0.37 15.18
CA ILE A 32 -12.25 0.71 14.50
C ILE A 32 -11.87 1.35 13.17
N VAL A 33 -12.30 0.76 12.08
CA VAL A 33 -11.96 1.20 10.72
C VAL A 33 -13.15 1.90 10.09
N GLN A 34 -12.95 3.15 9.70
CA GLN A 34 -13.92 3.93 8.94
C GLN A 34 -13.40 4.12 7.52
N THR A 35 -14.12 3.60 6.55
CA THR A 35 -13.83 3.82 5.12
C THR A 35 -14.18 5.26 4.74
N ASN A 36 -13.27 5.95 4.11
CA ASN A 36 -13.49 7.31 3.63
C ASN A 36 -14.14 7.27 2.25
N ILE A 37 -15.48 7.22 2.22
CA ILE A 37 -16.24 7.25 0.98
C ILE A 37 -16.59 8.71 0.65
N ASN A 38 -16.03 9.24 -0.43
CA ASN A 38 -16.46 10.52 -0.98
C ASN A 38 -17.18 10.26 -2.30
N GLN A 39 -18.49 10.53 -2.36
CA GLN A 39 -19.31 10.22 -3.53
C GLN A 39 -18.92 11.00 -4.79
N ASN A 40 -18.20 12.13 -4.66
CA ASN A 40 -17.95 13.05 -5.77
C ASN A 40 -16.48 13.37 -6.04
N LYS A 41 -15.54 12.93 -5.20
CA LYS A 41 -14.09 13.16 -5.37
C LYS A 41 -13.31 11.96 -4.87
N ALA A 42 -12.10 11.76 -5.41
CA ALA A 42 -11.16 10.81 -4.83
C ALA A 42 -10.93 11.19 -3.35
N HIS A 43 -11.09 10.22 -2.45
CA HIS A 43 -10.74 10.40 -1.05
C HIS A 43 -9.22 10.61 -0.91
N VAL A 44 -8.84 11.37 0.09
CA VAL A 44 -7.41 11.68 0.29
C VAL A 44 -6.67 10.44 0.82
N VAL A 45 -7.31 9.66 1.69
CA VAL A 45 -6.79 8.41 2.29
C VAL A 45 -7.88 7.34 2.32
N ASP A 46 -7.51 6.07 2.34
CA ASP A 46 -8.46 4.96 2.29
C ASP A 46 -9.25 4.83 3.59
N PHE A 47 -8.58 4.92 4.75
CA PHE A 47 -9.23 4.76 6.04
C PHE A 47 -8.88 5.88 7.02
N THR A 48 -9.85 6.17 7.90
CA THR A 48 -9.62 6.78 9.20
C THR A 48 -9.83 5.70 10.26
N VAL A 49 -8.85 5.49 11.13
CA VAL A 49 -8.89 4.41 12.12
C VAL A 49 -8.77 4.96 13.53
N PHE A 50 -9.51 4.33 14.44
CA PHE A 50 -9.62 4.77 15.82
C PHE A 50 -9.34 3.61 16.76
N ARG A 51 -8.71 3.92 17.89
CA ARG A 51 -8.60 2.99 19.02
C ARG A 51 -8.89 3.75 20.30
N PHE A 52 -9.90 3.28 21.02
CA PHE A 52 -10.27 3.82 22.32
C PHE A 52 -9.64 2.97 23.41
N LYS A 53 -8.80 3.59 24.25
CA LYS A 53 -8.23 2.99 25.45
C LYS A 53 -8.53 3.89 26.65
N PRO A 54 -8.66 3.35 27.86
CA PRO A 54 -8.80 4.18 29.05
C PRO A 54 -7.70 5.24 29.12
N GLY A 55 -8.10 6.52 29.12
CA GLY A 55 -7.17 7.66 29.19
C GLY A 55 -6.52 8.08 27.88
N THR A 56 -6.74 7.37 26.76
CA THR A 56 -6.12 7.76 25.47
C THR A 56 -6.98 7.33 24.30
N ASN A 57 -7.41 8.30 23.51
CA ASN A 57 -8.05 8.04 22.21
C ASN A 57 -7.00 8.27 21.11
N ILE A 58 -6.81 7.27 20.27
CA ILE A 58 -5.87 7.34 19.14
C ILE A 58 -6.70 7.40 17.87
N MET A 59 -6.38 8.38 17.04
CA MET A 59 -6.86 8.48 15.66
C MET A 59 -5.65 8.55 14.73
N MET A 60 -5.70 7.83 13.63
CA MET A 60 -4.72 7.92 12.55
C MET A 60 -5.40 7.67 11.21
N PHE A 61 -4.72 8.05 10.15
CA PHE A 61 -5.08 7.68 8.78
C PHE A 61 -4.36 6.40 8.37
N ALA A 62 -4.94 5.66 7.44
CA ALA A 62 -4.27 4.54 6.79
C ALA A 62 -4.51 4.63 5.28
N GLU A 63 -3.43 4.47 4.54
CA GLU A 63 -3.41 4.43 3.08
C GLU A 63 -2.83 3.11 2.63
N ILE A 64 -3.51 2.44 1.70
CA ILE A 64 -3.16 1.11 1.22
C ILE A 64 -2.66 1.18 -0.22
N LYS A 65 -1.54 0.55 -0.48
CA LYS A 65 -0.95 0.45 -1.81
C LYS A 65 -0.80 -1.02 -2.20
N SER A 66 -1.69 -1.53 -3.04
CA SER A 66 -1.58 -2.87 -3.61
C SER A 66 -0.51 -2.87 -4.71
N LYS A 67 0.76 -2.96 -4.28
CA LYS A 67 1.91 -2.77 -5.15
C LYS A 67 3.10 -3.59 -4.64
N ALA A 68 3.58 -4.49 -5.49
CA ALA A 68 4.80 -5.25 -5.23
C ALA A 68 6.05 -4.35 -5.21
N ALA A 69 7.06 -4.81 -4.47
CA ALA A 69 8.39 -4.24 -4.53
C ALA A 69 8.96 -4.24 -5.96
N ARG A 70 9.94 -3.38 -6.20
CA ARG A 70 10.67 -3.40 -7.48
C ARG A 70 11.49 -4.69 -7.61
N THR A 71 11.60 -5.23 -8.82
CA THR A 71 12.31 -6.49 -9.08
C THR A 71 13.81 -6.39 -8.78
N HIS A 72 14.41 -5.21 -9.01
CA HIS A 72 15.86 -5.02 -8.90
C HIS A 72 16.31 -4.32 -7.62
N TYR A 73 15.36 -3.80 -6.84
CA TYR A 73 15.66 -3.05 -5.62
C TYR A 73 14.69 -3.44 -4.52
N PRO A 74 15.15 -3.59 -3.27
CA PRO A 74 14.30 -3.93 -2.13
C PRO A 74 13.54 -2.69 -1.65
N ASP A 75 12.78 -2.07 -2.55
CA ASP A 75 12.01 -0.88 -2.27
C ASP A 75 10.65 -0.89 -2.98
N THR A 76 9.75 -0.09 -2.48
CA THR A 76 8.45 0.20 -3.07
C THR A 76 8.12 1.67 -2.89
N GLY A 77 7.14 2.17 -3.65
CA GLY A 77 6.84 3.60 -3.57
C GLY A 77 5.55 3.95 -4.29
N PHE A 78 5.16 5.21 -4.17
CA PHE A 78 3.96 5.75 -4.79
C PHE A 78 4.20 7.20 -5.26
N ASN A 79 3.19 7.80 -5.86
CA ASN A 79 3.29 9.13 -6.45
C ASN A 79 3.68 10.18 -5.38
N LEU A 80 4.71 10.99 -5.66
CA LEU A 80 5.20 12.04 -4.76
C LEU A 80 4.11 13.07 -4.43
N HIS A 81 3.25 13.41 -5.39
CA HIS A 81 2.14 14.34 -5.13
C HIS A 81 1.17 13.77 -4.06
N GLN A 82 0.86 12.48 -4.09
CA GLN A 82 0.05 11.84 -3.03
C GLN A 82 0.79 11.88 -1.69
N CYS A 83 2.10 11.61 -1.69
CA CYS A 83 2.91 11.69 -0.47
C CYS A 83 2.79 13.07 0.18
N ASN A 84 2.96 14.14 -0.59
CA ASN A 84 2.85 15.52 -0.11
C ASN A 84 1.44 15.82 0.44
N THR A 85 0.39 15.32 -0.23
CA THR A 85 -1.00 15.47 0.24
C THR A 85 -1.21 14.78 1.60
N TYR A 86 -0.63 13.58 1.80
CA TYR A 86 -0.73 12.87 3.09
C TYR A 86 0.05 13.57 4.20
N LEU A 87 1.23 14.12 3.91
CA LEU A 87 2.01 14.91 4.87
C LEU A 87 1.26 16.17 5.29
N GLU A 88 0.62 16.87 4.34
CA GLU A 88 -0.20 18.04 4.63
C GLU A 88 -1.44 17.67 5.48
N LEU A 89 -2.13 16.59 5.15
CA LEU A 89 -3.25 16.07 5.94
C LEU A 89 -2.83 15.77 7.37
N CYS A 90 -1.71 15.07 7.56
CA CYS A 90 -1.17 14.75 8.89
C CYS A 90 -0.86 16.01 9.69
N LYS A 91 -0.23 17.00 9.07
CA LYS A 91 0.11 18.28 9.70
C LYS A 91 -1.15 19.03 10.13
N ASN A 92 -2.16 19.13 9.26
CA ASN A 92 -3.39 19.90 9.50
C ASN A 92 -4.29 19.24 10.54
N SER A 93 -4.27 17.91 10.66
CA SER A 93 -5.09 17.15 11.61
C SER A 93 -4.38 16.78 12.91
N ASN A 94 -3.08 17.07 13.03
CA ASN A 94 -2.22 16.59 14.10
C ASN A 94 -2.30 15.06 14.30
N SER A 95 -2.38 14.33 13.19
CA SER A 95 -2.52 12.87 13.16
C SER A 95 -1.43 12.25 12.32
N ARG A 96 -1.20 10.94 12.47
CA ARG A 96 -0.23 10.19 11.66
C ARG A 96 -0.94 9.46 10.52
N CYS A 97 -0.21 9.16 9.46
CA CYS A 97 -0.67 8.32 8.37
C CYS A 97 0.18 7.04 8.30
N LEU A 98 -0.47 5.89 8.44
CA LEU A 98 0.11 4.57 8.22
C LEU A 98 0.04 4.25 6.74
N ILE A 99 1.17 3.96 6.11
CA ILE A 99 1.23 3.48 4.73
C ILE A 99 1.43 1.96 4.77
N MET A 100 0.51 1.23 4.14
CA MET A 100 0.55 -0.23 4.05
C MET A 100 0.70 -0.66 2.60
N PHE A 101 1.69 -1.49 2.31
CA PHE A 101 1.93 -2.07 0.99
C PHE A 101 1.53 -3.53 1.01
N VAL A 102 0.61 -3.90 0.12
CA VAL A 102 0.23 -5.29 -0.13
C VAL A 102 1.01 -5.77 -1.34
N ASP A 103 1.99 -6.63 -1.09
CA ASP A 103 2.89 -7.18 -2.11
C ASP A 103 2.45 -8.60 -2.47
N GLU A 104 1.78 -8.74 -3.59
CA GLU A 104 1.30 -10.03 -4.10
C GLU A 104 2.44 -10.95 -4.58
N HIS A 105 3.64 -10.40 -4.84
CA HIS A 105 4.80 -11.21 -5.23
C HIS A 105 5.45 -11.87 -4.03
N ALA A 106 5.69 -11.08 -2.98
CA ALA A 106 6.24 -11.57 -1.73
C ALA A 106 5.20 -12.36 -0.92
N GLY A 107 3.90 -12.15 -1.17
CA GLY A 107 2.83 -12.72 -0.36
C GLY A 107 2.72 -12.08 1.02
N GLU A 108 3.02 -10.78 1.14
CA GLU A 108 3.17 -10.08 2.40
C GLU A 108 2.50 -8.71 2.38
N CYS A 109 2.13 -8.24 3.58
CA CYS A 109 1.82 -6.85 3.82
C CYS A 109 2.84 -6.25 4.78
N TYR A 110 3.42 -5.13 4.40
CA TYR A 110 4.39 -4.39 5.18
C TYR A 110 4.17 -2.89 5.05
N GLY A 111 4.75 -2.12 5.94
CA GLY A 111 4.64 -0.66 5.90
C GLY A 111 5.15 0.02 7.15
N ASN A 112 4.95 1.32 7.22
CA ASN A 112 5.27 2.12 8.39
C ASN A 112 4.50 3.44 8.36
N PHE A 113 4.58 4.19 9.44
CA PHE A 113 4.07 5.54 9.44
C PHE A 113 4.86 6.42 8.47
N LEU A 114 4.15 7.30 7.77
CA LEU A 114 4.74 8.14 6.73
C LEU A 114 5.87 9.03 7.27
N ASP A 115 5.73 9.58 8.47
CA ASP A 115 6.76 10.37 9.14
C ASP A 115 8.05 9.57 9.41
N VAL A 116 7.93 8.25 9.67
CA VAL A 116 9.08 7.35 9.82
C VAL A 116 9.69 7.00 8.47
N LEU A 117 8.86 6.72 7.45
CA LEU A 117 9.33 6.45 6.09
C LEU A 117 10.09 7.64 5.48
N MET A 118 9.75 8.86 5.90
CA MET A 118 10.43 10.09 5.46
C MET A 118 11.75 10.36 6.15
N LEU A 119 12.13 9.59 7.19
CA LEU A 119 13.44 9.73 7.82
C LEU A 119 14.55 9.23 6.88
N PRO A 120 15.66 9.97 6.76
CA PRO A 120 16.80 9.53 5.97
C PRO A 120 17.28 8.15 6.40
N HIS A 121 17.39 7.23 5.45
CA HIS A 121 17.82 5.86 5.67
C HIS A 121 18.74 5.41 4.52
N VAL A 122 19.79 4.67 4.85
CA VAL A 122 20.66 4.02 3.88
C VAL A 122 20.50 2.51 4.07
N ASP A 123 20.04 1.84 3.04
CA ASP A 123 19.80 0.39 3.06
C ASP A 123 21.11 -0.42 2.92
N LYS A 124 21.02 -1.74 3.05
CA LYS A 124 22.15 -2.66 2.88
C LYS A 124 22.78 -2.61 1.49
N SER A 125 22.03 -2.18 0.48
CA SER A 125 22.52 -1.96 -0.89
C SER A 125 23.23 -0.62 -1.07
N LYS A 126 23.38 0.17 0.00
CA LYS A 126 23.98 1.52 0.04
C LYS A 126 23.17 2.57 -0.73
N ARG A 127 21.88 2.36 -0.93
CA ARG A 127 20.98 3.37 -1.50
C ARG A 127 20.40 4.24 -0.39
N SER A 128 20.32 5.53 -0.66
CA SER A 128 19.72 6.51 0.26
C SER A 128 18.22 6.62 0.00
N TYR A 129 17.41 6.61 1.05
CA TYR A 129 15.96 6.78 1.02
C TYR A 129 15.51 7.90 1.98
N PRO A 130 14.33 8.50 1.76
CA PRO A 130 13.46 8.28 0.60
C PRO A 130 14.12 8.72 -0.70
N LEU A 131 13.84 8.00 -1.79
CA LEU A 131 14.42 8.26 -3.10
C LEU A 131 13.33 8.73 -4.07
N ILE A 132 13.54 9.86 -4.74
CA ILE A 132 12.61 10.38 -5.74
C ILE A 132 13.17 10.09 -7.12
N GLU A 133 12.39 9.42 -7.96
CA GLU A 133 12.74 9.14 -9.36
C GLU A 133 11.57 9.55 -10.28
N SER A 134 11.90 10.06 -11.46
CA SER A 134 10.91 10.31 -12.50
C SER A 134 10.48 9.01 -13.17
N SER A 135 9.18 8.79 -13.27
CA SER A 135 8.63 7.65 -14.01
C SER A 135 8.65 7.92 -15.52
N ARG A 136 8.44 6.86 -16.33
CA ARG A 136 8.31 6.96 -17.79
C ARG A 136 7.15 7.85 -18.27
N PHE A 137 6.28 8.28 -17.37
CA PHE A 137 5.10 9.11 -17.65
C PHE A 137 5.20 10.50 -17.01
N ASP A 138 6.40 11.02 -16.81
CA ASP A 138 6.69 12.33 -16.20
C ASP A 138 6.06 12.51 -14.80
N LYS A 139 5.81 11.41 -14.09
CA LYS A 139 5.34 11.42 -12.72
C LYS A 139 6.50 11.10 -11.78
N GLU A 140 6.67 11.90 -10.77
CA GLU A 140 7.63 11.65 -9.72
C GLU A 140 7.08 10.59 -8.77
N ILE A 141 7.88 9.57 -8.51
CA ILE A 141 7.62 8.49 -7.56
C ILE A 141 8.60 8.62 -6.41
N ILE A 142 8.11 8.59 -5.21
CA ILE A 142 8.92 8.49 -4.01
C ILE A 142 8.99 7.02 -3.59
N TYR A 143 10.20 6.53 -3.39
CA TYR A 143 10.50 5.15 -3.01
C TYR A 143 11.01 5.09 -1.58
N PHE A 144 10.66 4.02 -0.89
CA PHE A 144 11.07 3.72 0.47
C PHE A 144 11.67 2.32 0.52
N SER A 145 12.74 2.15 1.30
CA SER A 145 13.33 0.84 1.51
C SER A 145 12.38 -0.06 2.31
N ILE A 146 12.25 -1.32 1.91
CA ILE A 146 11.50 -2.33 2.68
C ILE A 146 12.14 -2.53 4.06
N GLU A 147 13.45 -2.34 4.21
CA GLU A 147 14.14 -2.44 5.50
C GLU A 147 13.66 -1.40 6.53
N SER A 148 13.07 -0.28 6.09
CA SER A 148 12.47 0.73 6.99
C SER A 148 11.01 0.41 7.36
N MET A 149 10.48 -0.73 6.95
CA MET A 149 9.10 -1.12 7.14
C MET A 149 8.96 -2.26 8.14
N ASN A 150 7.83 -2.29 8.82
CA ASN A 150 7.42 -3.41 9.65
C ASN A 150 6.60 -4.39 8.81
N HIS A 151 6.79 -5.68 9.02
CA HIS A 151 5.90 -6.70 8.51
C HIS A 151 4.62 -6.73 9.35
N PHE A 152 3.46 -6.78 8.68
CA PHE A 152 2.16 -6.82 9.35
C PHE A 152 1.54 -8.22 9.31
N PHE A 153 1.41 -8.81 8.12
CA PHE A 153 0.83 -10.15 7.96
C PHE A 153 1.26 -10.79 6.64
N TYR A 154 1.15 -12.11 6.58
CA TYR A 154 1.28 -12.89 5.35
C TYR A 154 -0.08 -13.03 4.68
N LEU A 155 -0.09 -12.96 3.36
CA LEU A 155 -1.25 -13.27 2.55
C LEU A 155 -1.39 -14.80 2.45
N ASP A 156 -2.61 -15.30 2.54
CA ASP A 156 -2.86 -16.69 2.18
C ASP A 156 -2.75 -16.92 0.66
N ASN A 157 -2.65 -18.18 0.25
CA ASN A 157 -2.45 -18.55 -1.15
C ASN A 157 -3.60 -18.10 -2.05
N ALA A 158 -4.84 -18.08 -1.55
CA ALA A 158 -6.01 -17.65 -2.31
C ALA A 158 -5.94 -16.15 -2.58
N ASN A 159 -5.62 -15.34 -1.58
CA ASN A 159 -5.46 -13.89 -1.72
C ASN A 159 -4.28 -13.52 -2.63
N VAL A 160 -3.14 -14.24 -2.50
CA VAL A 160 -2.00 -14.09 -3.42
C VAL A 160 -2.43 -14.35 -4.87
N TYR A 161 -3.15 -15.45 -5.10
CA TYR A 161 -3.60 -15.83 -6.44
C TYR A 161 -4.55 -14.78 -7.03
N GLU A 162 -5.56 -14.32 -6.28
CA GLU A 162 -6.49 -13.30 -6.76
C GLU A 162 -5.81 -11.94 -7.04
N LEU A 163 -4.92 -11.49 -6.18
CA LEU A 163 -4.16 -10.26 -6.42
C LEU A 163 -3.24 -10.39 -7.64
N LYS A 164 -2.62 -11.54 -7.85
CA LYS A 164 -1.79 -11.82 -9.04
C LYS A 164 -2.60 -11.78 -10.33
N LYS A 165 -3.81 -12.32 -10.35
CA LYS A 165 -4.72 -12.22 -11.50
C LYS A 165 -5.04 -10.76 -11.87
N LEU A 166 -5.14 -9.89 -10.86
CA LEU A 166 -5.40 -8.47 -11.01
C LEU A 166 -4.11 -7.66 -11.26
N SER A 167 -2.95 -8.30 -11.31
CA SER A 167 -1.69 -7.63 -11.61
C SER A 167 -1.48 -7.48 -13.11
N ASN A 168 -1.09 -6.28 -13.57
CA ASN A 168 -0.74 -6.03 -14.97
C ASN A 168 0.58 -6.67 -15.41
N ARG A 169 1.27 -7.40 -14.52
CA ARG A 169 2.52 -8.12 -14.80
C ARG A 169 2.27 -9.56 -15.29
N SER A 170 1.20 -9.78 -16.06
CA SER A 170 0.81 -11.09 -16.60
C SER A 170 1.88 -11.81 -17.45
N TRP A 171 2.92 -11.10 -17.90
CA TRP A 171 4.04 -11.67 -18.64
C TRP A 171 5.03 -12.46 -17.77
N GLU A 172 5.07 -12.20 -16.44
CA GLU A 172 5.98 -12.91 -15.51
C GLU A 172 5.44 -14.28 -15.06
N TYR A 173 4.19 -14.60 -15.38
CA TYR A 173 3.48 -15.76 -14.84
C TYR A 173 3.18 -16.86 -15.86
N LYS A 174 3.65 -16.74 -17.10
CA LYS A 174 3.36 -17.72 -18.17
C LYS A 174 3.95 -19.12 -17.96
N ASP A 175 4.91 -19.27 -17.05
CA ASP A 175 5.72 -20.50 -16.95
C ASP A 175 5.69 -21.22 -15.59
N LYS A 176 4.74 -20.89 -14.70
CA LYS A 176 4.58 -21.66 -13.46
C LYS A 176 3.14 -22.16 -13.34
N GLU A 177 2.88 -23.37 -13.81
CA GLU A 177 1.72 -24.16 -13.40
C GLU A 177 1.80 -24.36 -11.89
N PHE A 178 0.90 -23.72 -11.13
CA PHE A 178 0.71 -24.03 -9.74
C PHE A 178 -0.07 -25.36 -9.67
N VAL A 179 0.62 -26.43 -9.31
CA VAL A 179 -0.01 -27.65 -8.85
C VAL A 179 -0.70 -27.32 -7.53
N VAL A 180 -2.00 -27.23 -7.54
CA VAL A 180 -2.81 -27.18 -6.32
C VAL A 180 -2.84 -28.62 -5.82
N ASP A 181 -2.03 -28.95 -4.83
CA ASP A 181 -2.19 -30.19 -4.11
C ASP A 181 -3.54 -30.10 -3.37
N ALA A 182 -4.51 -30.88 -3.88
CA ALA A 182 -5.78 -31.12 -3.22
C ALA A 182 -5.52 -32.16 -2.11
N GLU A 183 -5.53 -31.71 -0.86
CA GLU A 183 -5.80 -32.56 0.30
C GLU A 183 -7.22 -32.31 0.85
#